data_72ef0427ac502d0b843fcd66f211921e
#
_entry.id   72ef0427ac502d0b843fcd66f211921e
#
_cell.length_a   1.000
_cell.length_b   1.000
_cell.length_c   1.000
_cell.angle_alpha   90.00
_cell.angle_beta   90.00
_cell.angle_gamma   90.00
#
_symmetry.space_group_name_H-M   'P 1'
#
loop_
_entity.id
_entity.type
_entity.pdbx_description
1 polymer ?
#
loop_
_entity_poly.entity_id
_entity_poly.type
_entity_poly.pdbx_seq_one_letter_code
_entity_poly.pdbx_strand_id
1 'polypeptide(L)'
;MKEMDIVELIVEKEKYAKEGVHKGMQGWICYDKCVRGYWLVNFSQYGEKDDIATTSIHETDMKQIPRMDARNNEVICEQFRE
;
A
#
# COMPACT_ATOMS: atom_id res chain seq x y z
N MET A 1 -8.01 -1.79 -12.66
CA MET A 1 -7.46 -0.75 -11.78
C MET A 1 -6.90 0.39 -12.60
N LYS A 2 -6.83 1.56 -12.02
CA LYS A 2 -6.34 2.75 -12.70
C LYS A 2 -5.70 3.69 -11.70
N GLU A 3 -5.01 4.72 -12.20
CA GLU A 3 -4.41 5.77 -11.38
C GLU A 3 -5.45 6.37 -10.44
N MET A 4 -5.05 6.62 -9.21
CA MET A 4 -5.85 7.17 -8.10
C MET A 4 -6.81 6.17 -7.45
N ASP A 5 -6.93 4.95 -7.96
CA ASP A 5 -7.69 3.92 -7.27
C ASP A 5 -7.05 3.61 -5.92
N ILE A 6 -7.89 3.40 -4.92
CA ILE A 6 -7.44 3.09 -3.56
C ILE A 6 -7.47 1.59 -3.36
N VAL A 7 -6.39 1.05 -2.80
CA VAL A 7 -6.19 -0.39 -2.66
C VAL A 7 -5.72 -0.74 -1.26
N GLU A 8 -5.95 -1.99 -0.87
CA GLU A 8 -5.47 -2.53 0.40
C GLU A 8 -4.66 -3.79 0.12
N LEU A 9 -3.49 -3.90 0.75
CA LEU A 9 -2.67 -5.10 0.66
C LEU A 9 -3.35 -6.23 1.42
N ILE A 10 -3.58 -7.36 0.75
CA ILE A 10 -4.35 -8.48 1.33
C ILE A 10 -3.47 -9.68 1.72
N VAL A 11 -2.15 -9.58 1.52
CA VAL A 11 -1.21 -10.62 1.87
C VAL A 11 -0.01 -10.02 2.58
N GLU A 12 0.64 -10.83 3.42
CA GLU A 12 1.90 -10.48 4.05
C GLU A 12 3.02 -11.18 3.29
N LYS A 13 3.91 -10.41 2.64
CA LYS A 13 5.05 -10.95 1.90
C LYS A 13 6.31 -10.17 2.25
N GLU A 14 7.41 -10.90 2.36
CA GLU A 14 8.69 -10.31 2.69
C GLU A 14 9.12 -9.20 1.72
N LYS A 15 8.84 -9.39 0.44
CA LYS A 15 9.21 -8.38 -0.58
C LYS A 15 8.50 -7.04 -0.38
N TYR A 16 7.34 -7.05 0.27
CA TYR A 16 6.62 -5.81 0.63
C TYR A 16 7.04 -5.36 2.03
N ALA A 17 7.20 -6.29 2.95
CA ALA A 17 7.57 -5.99 4.33
C ALA A 17 8.91 -5.26 4.44
N LYS A 18 9.87 -5.59 3.58
CA LYS A 18 11.17 -4.92 3.57
C LYS A 18 11.07 -3.45 3.17
N GLU A 19 9.96 -3.07 2.52
CA GLU A 19 9.68 -1.67 2.17
C GLU A 19 8.81 -1.00 3.24
N GLY A 20 8.48 -1.71 4.30
CA GLY A 20 7.62 -1.21 5.38
C GLY A 20 6.13 -1.40 5.11
N VAL A 21 5.77 -2.20 4.10
CA VAL A 21 4.38 -2.39 3.69
C VAL A 21 3.90 -3.77 4.14
N HIS A 22 2.85 -3.78 4.96
CA HIS A 22 2.33 -4.98 5.59
C HIS A 22 0.85 -5.19 5.24
N LYS A 23 0.38 -6.42 5.41
CA LYS A 23 -1.01 -6.79 5.16
C LYS A 23 -1.97 -5.85 5.90
N GLY A 24 -2.99 -5.38 5.20
CA GLY A 24 -3.99 -4.47 5.72
C GLY A 24 -3.68 -3.00 5.47
N MET A 25 -2.45 -2.67 5.06
CA MET A 25 -2.11 -1.30 4.71
C MET A 25 -2.82 -0.87 3.46
N GLN A 26 -3.18 0.40 3.40
CA GLN A 26 -3.93 1.00 2.31
C GLN A 26 -3.10 2.06 1.62
N GLY A 27 -3.27 2.14 0.31
CA GLY A 27 -2.56 3.11 -0.49
C GLY A 27 -3.35 3.46 -1.74
N TRP A 28 -2.73 4.20 -2.64
CA TRP A 28 -3.35 4.58 -3.90
C TRP A 28 -2.40 4.34 -5.07
N ILE A 29 -3.00 3.99 -6.21
CA ILE A 29 -2.24 3.73 -7.43
C ILE A 29 -1.78 5.08 -7.99
N CYS A 30 -0.47 5.26 -8.08
CA CYS A 30 0.12 6.52 -8.51
C CYS A 30 0.61 6.53 -9.95
N TYR A 31 0.39 5.44 -10.69
CA TYR A 31 0.77 5.36 -12.09
C TYR A 31 -0.25 4.50 -12.83
N ASP A 32 -0.67 4.93 -14.01
CA ASP A 32 -1.77 4.31 -14.75
C ASP A 32 -1.38 3.11 -15.60
N LYS A 33 -0.16 2.62 -15.49
CA LYS A 33 0.31 1.47 -16.26
C LYS A 33 0.64 0.31 -15.36
N CYS A 34 0.16 -0.85 -15.74
CA CYS A 34 0.44 -2.11 -15.10
C CYS A 34 1.55 -2.82 -15.88
N VAL A 35 2.59 -3.26 -15.20
CA VAL A 35 3.70 -3.99 -15.81
C VAL A 35 3.72 -5.39 -15.23
N ARG A 36 3.39 -6.39 -16.04
CA ARG A 36 3.35 -7.81 -15.63
C ARG A 36 2.48 -8.05 -14.39
N GLY A 37 1.36 -7.33 -14.29
CA GLY A 37 0.46 -7.42 -13.15
C GLY A 37 0.84 -6.57 -11.95
N TYR A 38 1.94 -5.83 -12.01
CA TYR A 38 2.39 -4.94 -10.93
C TYR A 38 1.96 -3.52 -11.17
N TRP A 39 1.42 -2.90 -10.12
CA TRP A 39 1.02 -1.50 -10.10
C TRP A 39 1.86 -0.73 -9.11
N LEU A 40 2.24 0.49 -9.45
CA LEU A 40 2.96 1.36 -8.52
C LEU A 40 1.96 1.96 -7.53
N VAL A 41 2.18 1.68 -6.24
CA VAL A 41 1.26 2.08 -5.17
C VAL A 41 2.01 2.90 -4.13
N ASN A 42 1.41 4.01 -3.71
CA ASN A 42 1.93 4.86 -2.65
C ASN A 42 1.19 4.54 -1.36
N PHE A 43 1.94 4.28 -0.30
CA PHE A 43 1.40 4.05 1.05
C PHE A 43 1.80 5.21 1.94
N SER A 44 0.82 5.95 2.42
CA SER A 44 1.01 7.17 3.20
C SER A 44 0.75 6.93 4.68
N GLN A 45 1.24 7.84 5.52
CA GLN A 45 0.95 7.86 6.94
C GLN A 45 0.07 9.05 7.29
N TYR A 46 -0.89 8.85 8.19
CA TYR A 46 -1.76 9.92 8.65
C TYR A 46 -0.96 10.94 9.49
N GLY A 47 -1.05 12.21 9.12
CA GLY A 47 -0.39 13.28 9.87
C GLY A 47 1.11 13.37 9.67
N GLU A 48 1.70 12.46 8.92
CA GLU A 48 3.12 12.47 8.61
C GLU A 48 3.39 13.11 7.26
N LYS A 49 4.57 13.70 7.12
CA LYS A 49 4.97 14.32 5.86
C LYS A 49 5.54 13.31 4.87
N ASP A 50 6.16 12.27 5.39
CA ASP A 50 6.82 11.25 4.58
C ASP A 50 5.90 10.06 4.37
N ASP A 51 5.95 9.50 3.17
CA ASP A 51 5.24 8.29 2.84
C ASP A 51 5.94 7.09 3.48
N ILE A 52 5.17 6.02 3.73
CA ILE A 52 5.77 4.75 4.16
C ILE A 52 6.62 4.20 3.03
N ALA A 53 6.05 4.11 1.84
CA ALA A 53 6.74 3.62 0.66
C ALA A 53 5.94 3.90 -0.60
N THR A 54 6.65 3.97 -1.73
CA THR A 54 6.04 3.89 -3.06
C THR A 54 6.69 2.68 -3.71
N THR A 55 5.92 1.62 -3.93
CA THR A 55 6.46 0.35 -4.38
C THR A 55 5.48 -0.38 -5.30
N SER A 56 5.99 -1.37 -6.02
CA SER A 56 5.18 -2.16 -6.95
C SER A 56 4.48 -3.30 -6.22
N ILE A 57 3.16 -3.37 -6.37
CA ILE A 57 2.33 -4.41 -5.76
C ILE A 57 1.62 -5.17 -6.87
N HIS A 58 1.68 -6.51 -6.79
CA HIS A 58 0.98 -7.36 -7.77
C HIS A 58 -0.53 -7.26 -7.55
N GLU A 59 -1.29 -7.20 -8.63
CA GLU A 59 -2.75 -7.02 -8.57
C GLU A 59 -3.48 -8.11 -7.77
N THR A 60 -2.91 -9.33 -7.73
CA THR A 60 -3.49 -10.43 -6.96
C THR A 60 -3.24 -10.29 -5.45
N ASP A 61 -2.31 -9.42 -5.07
CA ASP A 61 -1.91 -9.23 -3.66
C ASP A 61 -2.62 -8.05 -3.01
N MET A 62 -3.51 -7.39 -3.74
CA MET A 62 -4.27 -6.24 -3.23
C MET A 62 -5.69 -6.26 -3.74
N LYS A 63 -6.56 -5.50 -3.08
CA LYS A 63 -7.94 -5.32 -3.51
C LYS A 63 -8.28 -3.83 -3.56
N GLN A 64 -9.16 -3.45 -4.47
CA GLN A 64 -9.66 -2.09 -4.53
C GLN A 64 -10.64 -1.85 -3.40
N ILE A 65 -10.55 -0.70 -2.75
CA ILE A 65 -11.45 -0.29 -1.68
C ILE A 65 -11.99 1.11 -1.98
N PRO A 66 -13.17 1.48 -1.42
CA PRO A 66 -13.82 2.74 -1.78
C PRO A 66 -13.17 3.98 -1.19
N ARG A 67 -12.48 3.84 -0.05
CA ARG A 67 -11.79 4.99 0.55
C ARG A 67 -10.62 4.53 1.41
N MET A 68 -9.63 5.39 1.52
CA MET A 68 -8.42 5.11 2.28
C MET A 68 -8.54 5.63 3.71
N ASP A 69 -8.05 4.83 4.65
CA ASP A 69 -7.87 5.25 6.04
C ASP A 69 -6.38 5.16 6.38
N ALA A 70 -5.70 6.29 6.35
CA ALA A 70 -4.27 6.36 6.65
C ALA A 70 -3.96 6.03 8.12
N ARG A 71 -4.94 6.15 9.01
CA ARG A 71 -4.77 5.74 10.42
C ARG A 71 -4.57 4.25 10.53
N ASN A 72 -5.20 3.48 9.64
CA ASN A 72 -5.02 2.05 9.58
C ASN A 72 -3.56 1.70 9.31
N ASN A 73 -2.91 2.45 8.39
CA ASN A 73 -1.50 2.26 8.09
C ASN A 73 -0.63 2.55 9.32
N GLU A 74 -0.97 3.59 10.05
CA GLU A 74 -0.23 3.97 11.27
C GLU A 74 -0.33 2.90 12.34
N VAL A 75 -1.53 2.35 12.56
CA VAL A 75 -1.74 1.25 13.52
C VAL A 75 -0.91 0.04 13.13
N ILE A 76 -0.89 -0.31 11.85
CA ILE A 76 -0.13 -1.46 11.37
C ILE A 76 1.38 -1.21 11.53
N CYS A 77 1.86 -0.01 11.22
CA CYS A 77 3.26 0.35 11.44
C CYS A 77 3.67 0.14 12.90
N GLU A 78 2.82 0.53 13.84
CA GLU A 78 3.09 0.34 15.26
C GLU A 78 3.24 -1.12 15.64
N GLN A 79 2.46 -2.01 15.03
CA GLN A 79 2.52 -3.45 15.29
C GLN A 79 3.86 -4.06 14.89
N PHE A 80 4.55 -3.48 13.92
CA PHE A 80 5.82 -3.97 13.39
C PHE A 80 7.02 -3.15 13.86
N ARG A 81 6.80 -2.15 14.69
CA ARG A 81 7.88 -1.33 15.25
C ARG A 81 8.57 -2.09 16.38
N GLU A 82 9.89 -2.12 16.33
CA GLU A 82 10.71 -2.71 17.39
C GLU A 82 10.96 -1.75 18.55
#